data_84eb1d7f0d3a4b9be56b0a386887b13f
#
_entry.id   84eb1d7f0d3a4b9be56b0a386887b13f
#
_cell.length_a   1.000
_cell.length_b   1.000
_cell.length_c   1.000
_cell.angle_alpha   90.00
_cell.angle_beta   90.00
_cell.angle_gamma   90.00
#
_symmetry.space_group_name_H-M   'P 1'
#
loop_
_entity.id
_entity.type
_entity.pdbx_description
1 polymer ?
#
loop_
_entity_poly.entity_id
_entity_poly.type
_entity_poly.pdbx_seq_one_letter_code
_entity_poly.pdbx_strand_id
1 'polypeptide(L)'
;MRKIVKAMRKVIYLRDQSNFKRYINSLLEEVDFTPIVNIVPKEIKSITFVIPGMPAFSGGHTSILRLGTELSKRGYDVGYVSFAPQNIEDMKKNAEINLTNYKGNILGDDVTKVKSDIVIATSWESVYYSRKISGYKMYFIQDYEPYFNLYGEWNKHMIEKECNPNSQLEYITFPYEGKEYFAQERNFDSYKDKKEFNFAVYIKDVGKRAPYLIQYLLTKLKNDFSKEGITLNIKYYGEDKNFKCEGGENIGKLNKNELLNLYNTSDFGLVASLTNISLVPYEMLATGLPVIEFKEGTFEYFFPDNTAIVTTFDYNDFYNQIKENINNPNKLKEMNKNSMEYLSGLSWEKTTEEFIKILDKVKSRKGE
;
A
#
# COMPACT_ATOMS: atom_id res chain seq x y z
N MET A 1 11.00 -38.82 11.96
CA MET A 1 10.98 -37.38 11.77
C MET A 1 10.07 -36.92 10.62
N ARG A 2 10.27 -37.31 9.34
CA ARG A 2 9.42 -36.87 8.18
C ARG A 2 7.92 -37.13 8.35
N LYS A 3 7.48 -38.27 8.91
CA LYS A 3 6.05 -38.58 9.12
C LYS A 3 5.39 -37.64 10.16
N ILE A 4 6.10 -37.31 11.24
CA ILE A 4 5.62 -36.38 12.27
C ILE A 4 5.46 -34.96 11.70
N VAL A 5 6.46 -34.48 10.96
CA VAL A 5 6.39 -33.17 10.30
C VAL A 5 5.22 -33.09 9.29
N LYS A 6 4.96 -34.18 8.52
CA LYS A 6 3.84 -34.26 7.60
C LYS A 6 2.49 -34.24 8.34
N ALA A 7 2.40 -34.94 9.46
CA ALA A 7 1.19 -34.93 10.32
C ALA A 7 0.96 -33.55 10.93
N MET A 8 1.97 -32.89 11.46
CA MET A 8 1.89 -31.52 11.98
C MET A 8 1.44 -30.51 10.91
N ARG A 9 2.04 -30.57 9.71
CA ARG A 9 1.62 -29.71 8.58
C ARG A 9 0.15 -29.92 8.21
N LYS A 10 -0.32 -31.18 8.23
CA LYS A 10 -1.72 -31.49 7.96
C LYS A 10 -2.65 -30.92 9.03
N VAL A 11 -2.27 -30.99 10.30
CA VAL A 11 -3.03 -30.42 11.41
C VAL A 11 -3.13 -28.89 11.30
N ILE A 12 -1.98 -28.24 11.02
CA ILE A 12 -1.94 -26.79 10.81
C ILE A 12 -2.85 -26.39 9.65
N TYR A 13 -2.71 -27.06 8.49
CA TYR A 13 -3.54 -26.80 7.33
C TYR A 13 -5.05 -26.96 7.59
N LEU A 14 -5.46 -28.03 8.29
CA LEU A 14 -6.88 -28.25 8.65
C LEU A 14 -7.38 -27.20 9.64
N ARG A 15 -6.53 -26.77 10.57
CA ARG A 15 -6.85 -25.69 11.51
C ARG A 15 -7.06 -24.35 10.77
N ASP A 16 -6.16 -24.03 9.83
CA ASP A 16 -6.21 -22.80 9.02
C ASP A 16 -7.45 -22.81 8.14
N GLN A 17 -7.77 -23.92 7.47
CA GLN A 17 -9.01 -24.07 6.72
C GLN A 17 -10.27 -23.88 7.61
N SER A 18 -10.26 -24.47 8.80
CA SER A 18 -11.39 -24.35 9.74
C SER A 18 -11.56 -22.91 10.22
N ASN A 19 -10.45 -22.20 10.50
CA ASN A 19 -10.46 -20.80 10.89
C ASN A 19 -10.98 -19.92 9.76
N PHE A 20 -10.46 -20.13 8.55
CA PHE A 20 -10.89 -19.41 7.37
C PHE A 20 -12.37 -19.64 7.05
N LYS A 21 -12.86 -20.88 7.14
CA LYS A 21 -14.28 -21.20 6.97
C LYS A 21 -15.15 -20.48 8.00
N ARG A 22 -14.73 -20.45 9.28
CA ARG A 22 -15.45 -19.71 10.33
C ARG A 22 -15.48 -18.22 10.04
N TYR A 23 -14.37 -17.65 9.62
CA TYR A 23 -14.29 -16.25 9.23
C TYR A 23 -15.24 -15.94 8.07
N ILE A 24 -15.22 -16.74 7.00
CA ILE A 24 -16.13 -16.55 5.86
C ILE A 24 -17.59 -16.71 6.28
N ASN A 25 -17.91 -17.72 7.10
CA ASN A 25 -19.28 -17.90 7.57
C ASN A 25 -19.77 -16.70 8.39
N SER A 26 -18.94 -16.17 9.31
CA SER A 26 -19.31 -14.99 10.09
C SER A 26 -19.49 -13.76 9.21
N LEU A 27 -18.70 -13.64 8.16
CA LEU A 27 -18.86 -12.55 7.20
C LEU A 27 -20.14 -12.71 6.38
N LEU A 28 -20.47 -13.95 5.94
CA LEU A 28 -21.70 -14.25 5.21
C LEU A 28 -22.98 -13.94 6.03
N GLU A 29 -22.91 -14.06 7.35
CA GLU A 29 -24.00 -13.65 8.24
C GLU A 29 -24.23 -12.13 8.25
N GLU A 30 -23.20 -11.35 7.93
CA GLU A 30 -23.27 -9.89 7.84
C GLU A 30 -23.70 -9.38 6.45
N VAL A 31 -23.75 -10.27 5.46
CA VAL A 31 -24.08 -9.89 4.07
C VAL A 31 -25.55 -9.50 3.96
N ASP A 32 -25.77 -8.30 3.49
CA ASP A 32 -27.08 -7.79 3.11
C ASP A 32 -26.97 -7.15 1.71
N PHE A 33 -27.63 -7.74 0.73
CA PHE A 33 -27.67 -7.25 -0.65
C PHE A 33 -28.77 -6.21 -0.91
N THR A 34 -29.47 -5.76 0.12
CA THR A 34 -30.41 -4.66 -0.02
C THR A 34 -29.67 -3.40 -0.42
N PRO A 35 -30.09 -2.69 -1.46
CA PRO A 35 -29.43 -1.45 -1.86
C PRO A 35 -29.31 -0.45 -0.71
N ILE A 36 -28.15 0.16 -0.56
CA ILE A 36 -27.96 1.24 0.42
C ILE A 36 -28.65 2.50 -0.15
N VAL A 37 -29.62 3.01 0.61
CA VAL A 37 -30.21 4.33 0.32
C VAL A 37 -29.41 5.36 1.12
N ASN A 38 -28.55 6.10 0.45
CA ASN A 38 -27.80 7.18 1.06
C ASN A 38 -28.69 8.41 1.28
N ILE A 39 -28.81 8.81 2.54
CA ILE A 39 -29.49 10.07 2.89
C ILE A 39 -28.43 11.15 2.98
N VAL A 40 -28.53 12.16 2.12
CA VAL A 40 -27.60 13.30 2.12
C VAL A 40 -27.71 14.08 3.44
N PRO A 41 -26.62 14.22 4.22
CA PRO A 41 -26.66 14.97 5.48
C PRO A 41 -26.87 16.46 5.20
N LYS A 42 -27.58 17.15 6.09
CA LYS A 42 -27.79 18.62 6.00
C LYS A 42 -26.48 19.37 6.17
N GLU A 43 -25.62 18.85 7.01
CA GLU A 43 -24.28 19.36 7.32
C GLU A 43 -23.35 18.17 7.49
N ILE A 44 -22.10 18.29 7.10
CA ILE A 44 -21.07 17.30 7.34
C ILE A 44 -20.12 17.85 8.38
N LYS A 45 -20.16 17.29 9.59
CA LYS A 45 -19.28 17.62 10.72
C LYS A 45 -18.44 16.43 11.14
N SER A 46 -18.99 15.21 11.03
CA SER A 46 -18.37 13.98 11.49
C SER A 46 -18.10 13.02 10.34
N ILE A 47 -16.91 12.40 10.36
CA ILE A 47 -16.44 11.45 9.36
C ILE A 47 -15.85 10.25 10.08
N THR A 48 -16.37 9.05 9.83
CA THR A 48 -15.89 7.84 10.47
C THR A 48 -15.35 6.84 9.43
N PHE A 49 -14.10 6.41 9.62
CA PHE A 49 -13.48 5.33 8.87
C PHE A 49 -13.74 3.99 9.56
N VAL A 50 -14.26 3.03 8.81
CA VAL A 50 -14.50 1.65 9.26
C VAL A 50 -13.35 0.78 8.78
N ILE A 51 -12.57 0.25 9.72
CA ILE A 51 -11.30 -0.44 9.46
C ILE A 51 -11.32 -1.90 9.96
N PRO A 52 -10.50 -2.79 9.37
CA PRO A 52 -10.40 -4.20 9.81
C PRO A 52 -9.47 -4.41 11.03
N GLY A 53 -9.49 -3.48 11.97
CA GLY A 53 -8.52 -3.37 13.06
C GLY A 53 -7.50 -2.27 12.79
N MET A 54 -6.56 -2.07 13.72
CA MET A 54 -5.44 -1.12 13.59
C MET A 54 -4.12 -1.89 13.79
N PRO A 55 -3.60 -2.59 12.78
CA PRO A 55 -2.29 -3.23 12.85
C PRO A 55 -1.16 -2.19 12.80
N ALA A 56 -0.04 -2.47 13.47
CA ALA A 56 1.17 -1.66 13.36
C ALA A 56 1.87 -1.88 12.00
N PHE A 57 2.64 -0.89 11.55
CA PHE A 57 3.44 -0.93 10.32
C PHE A 57 2.61 -1.20 9.04
N SER A 58 1.43 -0.60 8.97
CA SER A 58 0.49 -0.77 7.86
C SER A 58 0.39 0.49 7.00
N GLY A 59 0.84 0.41 5.75
CA GLY A 59 0.79 1.53 4.80
C GLY A 59 -0.64 2.02 4.52
N GLY A 60 -1.60 1.10 4.36
CA GLY A 60 -3.01 1.47 4.18
C GLY A 60 -3.59 2.23 5.38
N HIS A 61 -3.29 1.78 6.60
CA HIS A 61 -3.72 2.49 7.82
C HIS A 61 -3.01 3.83 7.99
N THR A 62 -1.73 3.91 7.61
CA THR A 62 -1.00 5.20 7.57
C THR A 62 -1.71 6.18 6.64
N SER A 63 -2.14 5.77 5.46
CA SER A 63 -2.88 6.63 4.53
C SER A 63 -4.23 7.09 5.09
N ILE A 64 -4.98 6.18 5.73
CA ILE A 64 -6.26 6.51 6.39
C ILE A 64 -6.04 7.52 7.52
N LEU A 65 -5.03 7.30 8.37
CA LEU A 65 -4.70 8.20 9.49
C LEU A 65 -4.23 9.57 9.00
N ARG A 66 -3.46 9.64 7.92
CA ARG A 66 -3.01 10.92 7.33
C ARG A 66 -4.20 11.71 6.77
N LEU A 67 -5.07 11.08 5.97
CA LEU A 67 -6.28 11.74 5.48
C LEU A 67 -7.16 12.22 6.63
N GLY A 68 -7.42 11.38 7.61
CA GLY A 68 -8.21 11.74 8.78
C GLY A 68 -7.57 12.84 9.62
N THR A 69 -6.25 12.86 9.74
CA THR A 69 -5.51 13.93 10.42
C THR A 69 -5.69 15.28 9.73
N GLU A 70 -5.59 15.29 8.40
CA GLU A 70 -5.78 16.53 7.64
C GLU A 70 -7.24 17.01 7.65
N LEU A 71 -8.20 16.09 7.64
CA LEU A 71 -9.62 16.42 7.84
C LEU A 71 -9.88 16.99 9.25
N SER A 72 -9.29 16.39 10.28
CA SER A 72 -9.38 16.91 11.67
C SER A 72 -8.80 18.30 11.81
N LYS A 73 -7.68 18.60 11.16
CA LYS A 73 -7.09 19.96 11.14
C LYS A 73 -8.02 20.99 10.50
N ARG A 74 -8.93 20.56 9.62
CA ARG A 74 -9.93 21.40 8.95
C ARG A 74 -11.27 21.46 9.69
N GLY A 75 -11.32 20.93 10.92
CA GLY A 75 -12.46 21.06 11.82
C GLY A 75 -13.48 19.92 11.74
N TYR A 76 -13.23 18.85 10.97
CA TYR A 76 -14.09 17.67 11.01
C TYR A 76 -13.81 16.83 12.26
N ASP A 77 -14.88 16.31 12.88
CA ASP A 77 -14.78 15.29 13.93
C ASP A 77 -14.53 13.92 13.25
N VAL A 78 -13.29 13.45 13.32
CA VAL A 78 -12.85 12.23 12.65
C VAL A 78 -12.79 11.08 13.64
N GLY A 79 -13.41 9.94 13.28
CA GLY A 79 -13.37 8.70 14.04
C GLY A 79 -12.79 7.53 13.25
N TYR A 80 -12.18 6.58 13.97
CA TYR A 80 -11.71 5.31 13.43
C TYR A 80 -12.33 4.18 14.26
N VAL A 81 -13.20 3.37 13.66
CA VAL A 81 -13.85 2.24 14.32
C VAL A 81 -13.44 0.93 13.66
N SER A 82 -13.03 -0.04 14.46
CA SER A 82 -12.76 -1.39 13.98
C SER A 82 -14.03 -2.22 13.89
N PHE A 83 -14.16 -3.03 12.85
CA PHE A 83 -15.17 -4.09 12.84
C PHE A 83 -14.63 -5.42 13.37
N ALA A 84 -13.31 -5.60 13.41
CA ALA A 84 -12.68 -6.76 14.02
C ALA A 84 -12.38 -6.49 15.51
N PRO A 85 -12.56 -7.47 16.39
CA PRO A 85 -12.27 -7.31 17.83
C PRO A 85 -10.81 -6.92 18.06
N GLN A 86 -10.59 -5.78 18.72
CA GLN A 86 -9.26 -5.31 19.10
C GLN A 86 -9.36 -4.40 20.33
N ASN A 87 -8.42 -4.55 21.26
CA ASN A 87 -8.32 -3.68 22.41
C ASN A 87 -8.03 -2.22 21.98
N ILE A 88 -8.77 -1.27 22.54
CA ILE A 88 -8.69 0.14 22.17
C ILE A 88 -7.29 0.75 22.43
N GLU A 89 -6.61 0.34 23.50
CA GLU A 89 -5.27 0.82 23.81
C GLU A 89 -4.22 0.30 22.83
N ASP A 90 -4.39 -0.97 22.38
CA ASP A 90 -3.55 -1.52 21.31
C ASP A 90 -3.80 -0.81 19.98
N MET A 91 -5.07 -0.47 19.68
CA MET A 91 -5.40 0.33 18.49
C MET A 91 -4.72 1.70 18.53
N LYS A 92 -4.79 2.43 19.66
CA LYS A 92 -4.14 3.74 19.85
C LYS A 92 -2.62 3.64 19.70
N LYS A 93 -2.00 2.64 20.35
CA LYS A 93 -0.56 2.39 20.25
C LYS A 93 -0.14 2.11 18.81
N ASN A 94 -0.88 1.28 18.10
CA ASN A 94 -0.57 0.93 16.72
C ASN A 94 -0.82 2.11 15.76
N ALA A 95 -1.84 2.92 16.02
CA ALA A 95 -2.08 4.15 15.27
C ALA A 95 -0.89 5.13 15.41
N GLU A 96 -0.35 5.29 16.62
CA GLU A 96 0.82 6.13 16.86
C GLU A 96 2.10 5.58 16.19
N ILE A 97 2.23 4.24 16.10
CA ILE A 97 3.32 3.60 15.33
C ILE A 97 3.16 3.87 13.83
N ASN A 98 1.94 3.85 13.31
CA ASN A 98 1.67 4.10 11.89
C ASN A 98 1.83 5.59 11.53
N LEU A 99 1.39 6.49 12.41
CA LEU A 99 1.49 7.93 12.21
C LEU A 99 1.61 8.65 13.55
N THR A 100 2.81 9.12 13.86
CA THR A 100 3.07 9.92 15.08
C THR A 100 2.26 11.21 15.06
N ASN A 101 1.64 11.54 16.19
CA ASN A 101 0.77 12.71 16.36
C ASN A 101 -0.46 12.71 15.42
N TYR A 102 -0.98 11.57 15.04
CA TYR A 102 -2.24 11.48 14.29
C TYR A 102 -3.37 12.22 15.01
N LYS A 103 -4.38 12.66 14.28
CA LYS A 103 -5.59 13.29 14.80
C LYS A 103 -6.82 12.43 14.53
N GLY A 104 -7.87 12.69 15.29
CA GLY A 104 -9.09 11.90 15.28
C GLY A 104 -9.16 10.89 16.44
N ASN A 105 -10.32 10.31 16.63
CA ASN A 105 -10.67 9.50 17.79
C ASN A 105 -10.67 7.99 17.43
N ILE A 106 -9.96 7.18 18.19
CA ILE A 106 -10.12 5.71 18.13
C ILE A 106 -11.40 5.35 18.89
N LEU A 107 -12.41 4.84 18.19
CA LEU A 107 -13.74 4.55 18.71
C LEU A 107 -13.91 3.12 19.24
N GLY A 108 -12.85 2.30 19.16
CA GLY A 108 -12.90 0.88 19.56
C GLY A 108 -13.42 -0.01 18.44
N ASP A 109 -14.09 -1.11 18.82
CA ASP A 109 -14.51 -2.19 17.92
C ASP A 109 -16.02 -2.46 17.90
N ASP A 110 -16.84 -1.55 18.43
CA ASP A 110 -18.29 -1.64 18.42
C ASP A 110 -18.91 -0.62 17.45
N VAL A 111 -19.07 -1.05 16.19
CA VAL A 111 -19.66 -0.22 15.12
C VAL A 111 -21.10 0.22 15.44
N THR A 112 -21.85 -0.52 16.28
CA THR A 112 -23.25 -0.22 16.58
C THR A 112 -23.43 1.02 17.47
N LYS A 113 -22.38 1.42 18.17
CA LYS A 113 -22.39 2.62 19.03
C LYS A 113 -22.01 3.90 18.30
N VAL A 114 -21.60 3.78 17.03
CA VAL A 114 -21.09 4.91 16.24
C VAL A 114 -22.21 5.58 15.47
N LYS A 115 -22.18 6.92 15.43
CA LYS A 115 -23.00 7.76 14.54
C LYS A 115 -22.08 8.73 13.83
N SER A 116 -22.32 8.97 12.56
CA SER A 116 -21.48 9.89 11.77
C SER A 116 -22.27 10.44 10.59
N ASP A 117 -21.93 11.64 10.13
CA ASP A 117 -22.54 12.21 8.92
C ASP A 117 -22.06 11.47 7.67
N ILE A 118 -20.75 11.14 7.64
CA ILE A 118 -20.11 10.36 6.59
C ILE A 118 -19.48 9.11 7.22
N VAL A 119 -19.74 7.96 6.60
CA VAL A 119 -19.18 6.66 7.00
C VAL A 119 -18.40 6.10 5.83
N ILE A 120 -17.10 5.88 6.02
CA ILE A 120 -16.17 5.47 4.96
C ILE A 120 -15.71 4.04 5.21
N ALA A 121 -16.14 3.11 4.37
CA ALA A 121 -15.57 1.76 4.30
C ALA A 121 -14.15 1.84 3.72
N THR A 122 -13.22 1.02 4.22
CA THR A 122 -11.79 1.04 3.82
C THR A 122 -11.26 -0.30 3.31
N SER A 123 -12.10 -1.34 3.36
CA SER A 123 -11.88 -2.66 2.79
C SER A 123 -13.22 -3.25 2.38
N TRP A 124 -13.23 -4.28 1.52
CA TRP A 124 -14.47 -4.90 1.07
C TRP A 124 -15.32 -5.46 2.23
N GLU A 125 -14.70 -6.02 3.26
CA GLU A 125 -15.44 -6.49 4.44
C GLU A 125 -16.09 -5.35 5.21
N SER A 126 -15.39 -4.21 5.30
CA SER A 126 -15.87 -3.06 6.08
C SER A 126 -17.16 -2.45 5.51
N VAL A 127 -17.48 -2.72 4.23
CA VAL A 127 -18.73 -2.31 3.61
C VAL A 127 -19.94 -2.83 4.41
N TYR A 128 -19.96 -4.13 4.78
CA TYR A 128 -21.05 -4.72 5.53
C TYR A 128 -21.24 -4.08 6.90
N TYR A 129 -20.14 -3.85 7.59
CA TYR A 129 -20.16 -3.23 8.93
C TYR A 129 -20.49 -1.74 8.86
N SER A 130 -20.12 -1.04 7.79
CA SER A 130 -20.48 0.36 7.60
C SER A 130 -21.98 0.57 7.51
N ARG A 131 -22.75 -0.42 7.03
CA ARG A 131 -24.22 -0.39 6.97
C ARG A 131 -24.88 -0.23 8.33
N LYS A 132 -24.24 -0.73 9.40
CA LYS A 132 -24.75 -0.66 10.79
C LYS A 132 -24.60 0.74 11.40
N ILE A 133 -23.82 1.61 10.81
CA ILE A 133 -23.60 2.98 11.28
C ILE A 133 -24.55 3.91 10.52
N SER A 134 -25.28 4.79 11.19
CA SER A 134 -26.08 5.81 10.50
C SER A 134 -25.19 6.85 9.85
N GLY A 135 -25.54 7.33 8.64
CA GLY A 135 -24.80 8.34 7.87
C GLY A 135 -24.67 7.99 6.40
N TYR A 136 -24.16 8.91 5.60
CA TYR A 136 -23.90 8.72 4.19
C TYR A 136 -22.72 7.76 3.98
N LYS A 137 -22.87 6.73 3.16
CA LYS A 137 -21.84 5.70 2.94
C LYS A 137 -20.94 6.05 1.77
N MET A 138 -19.65 5.92 2.01
CA MET A 138 -18.58 6.04 1.00
C MET A 138 -17.63 4.85 1.13
N TYR A 139 -16.87 4.60 0.08
CA TYR A 139 -15.80 3.60 0.09
C TYR A 139 -14.48 4.21 -0.37
N PHE A 140 -13.47 4.15 0.48
CA PHE A 140 -12.11 4.57 0.18
C PHE A 140 -11.31 3.39 -0.38
N ILE A 141 -11.25 3.29 -1.71
CA ILE A 141 -10.59 2.20 -2.42
C ILE A 141 -9.09 2.51 -2.47
N GLN A 142 -8.28 1.69 -1.81
CA GLN A 142 -6.81 1.77 -1.82
C GLN A 142 -6.17 0.69 -2.70
N ASP A 143 -6.92 -0.35 -3.03
CA ASP A 143 -6.49 -1.49 -3.84
C ASP A 143 -7.71 -2.08 -4.56
N TYR A 144 -7.52 -2.67 -5.72
CA TYR A 144 -8.58 -3.42 -6.37
C TYR A 144 -8.58 -4.86 -5.82
N GLU A 145 -9.22 -5.04 -4.69
CA GLU A 145 -9.22 -6.27 -3.88
C GLU A 145 -9.65 -7.55 -4.63
N PRO A 146 -10.52 -7.50 -5.65
CA PRO A 146 -10.83 -8.66 -6.47
C PRO A 146 -9.63 -9.35 -7.11
N TYR A 147 -8.54 -8.62 -7.38
CA TYR A 147 -7.36 -9.20 -8.04
C TYR A 147 -6.53 -10.16 -7.18
N PHE A 148 -6.64 -10.08 -5.87
CA PHE A 148 -5.81 -10.90 -4.97
C PHE A 148 -6.62 -11.73 -3.96
N ASN A 149 -7.94 -11.67 -4.02
CA ASN A 149 -8.79 -12.47 -3.17
C ASN A 149 -9.33 -13.67 -3.96
N LEU A 150 -9.32 -14.85 -3.33
CA LEU A 150 -9.89 -16.10 -3.90
C LEU A 150 -11.40 -15.97 -4.22
N TYR A 151 -12.07 -15.02 -3.60
CA TYR A 151 -13.48 -14.65 -3.84
C TYR A 151 -13.61 -13.39 -4.70
N GLY A 152 -12.66 -13.17 -5.60
CA GLY A 152 -12.56 -11.95 -6.42
C GLY A 152 -13.86 -11.58 -7.16
N GLU A 153 -14.55 -12.57 -7.78
CA GLU A 153 -15.82 -12.35 -8.44
C GLU A 153 -16.93 -11.90 -7.47
N TRP A 154 -16.93 -12.44 -6.27
CA TRP A 154 -17.89 -12.06 -5.24
C TRP A 154 -17.60 -10.66 -4.71
N ASN A 155 -16.32 -10.36 -4.47
CA ASN A 155 -15.88 -9.01 -4.08
C ASN A 155 -16.19 -7.99 -5.18
N LYS A 156 -15.96 -8.34 -6.44
CA LYS A 156 -16.31 -7.51 -7.60
C LYS A 156 -17.81 -7.19 -7.61
N HIS A 157 -18.64 -8.22 -7.45
CA HIS A 157 -20.08 -8.06 -7.38
C HIS A 157 -20.53 -7.16 -6.21
N MET A 158 -19.85 -7.27 -5.06
CA MET A 158 -20.12 -6.43 -3.90
C MET A 158 -19.72 -4.98 -4.15
N ILE A 159 -18.52 -4.74 -4.68
CA ILE A 159 -18.07 -3.40 -5.03
C ILE A 159 -18.99 -2.79 -6.09
N GLU A 160 -19.37 -3.53 -7.11
CA GLU A 160 -20.24 -3.04 -8.19
C GLU A 160 -21.70 -2.82 -7.74
N LYS A 161 -22.22 -3.61 -6.79
CA LYS A 161 -23.60 -3.44 -6.28
C LYS A 161 -23.71 -2.42 -5.15
N GLU A 162 -22.73 -2.40 -4.26
CA GLU A 162 -22.71 -1.47 -3.13
C GLU A 162 -22.23 -0.07 -3.56
N CYS A 163 -21.35 0.01 -4.55
CA CYS A 163 -21.18 1.20 -5.37
C CYS A 163 -22.38 1.24 -6.32
N ASN A 164 -23.47 1.89 -5.92
CA ASN A 164 -24.62 2.21 -6.77
C ASN A 164 -24.15 2.37 -8.22
N PRO A 165 -24.76 1.73 -9.24
CA PRO A 165 -24.41 1.94 -10.64
C PRO A 165 -24.49 3.41 -11.09
N ASN A 166 -25.12 4.27 -10.30
CA ASN A 166 -25.07 5.73 -10.43
C ASN A 166 -24.02 6.39 -9.54
N SER A 167 -23.23 5.63 -8.73
CA SER A 167 -22.13 6.21 -7.98
C SER A 167 -20.97 6.50 -8.90
N GLN A 168 -20.67 7.77 -9.09
CA GLN A 168 -19.50 8.21 -9.82
C GLN A 168 -18.26 7.85 -8.98
N LEU A 169 -17.31 7.12 -9.58
CA LEU A 169 -15.98 7.01 -9.04
C LEU A 169 -15.32 8.38 -9.10
N GLU A 170 -14.99 8.92 -7.95
CA GLU A 170 -14.23 10.16 -7.83
C GLU A 170 -12.78 9.80 -7.53
N TYR A 171 -11.86 10.40 -8.26
CA TYR A 171 -10.43 10.20 -8.09
C TYR A 171 -9.82 11.34 -7.28
N ILE A 172 -8.93 11.00 -6.36
CA ILE A 172 -8.10 11.95 -5.65
C ILE A 172 -6.64 11.67 -5.96
N THR A 173 -5.80 12.69 -5.95
CA THR A 173 -4.36 12.54 -6.11
C THR A 173 -3.81 11.59 -5.06
N PHE A 174 -2.89 10.71 -5.45
CA PHE A 174 -2.29 9.75 -4.52
C PHE A 174 -1.72 10.49 -3.30
N PRO A 175 -2.12 10.10 -2.09
CA PRO A 175 -1.77 10.84 -0.89
C PRO A 175 -0.33 10.55 -0.47
N TYR A 176 0.61 11.30 -1.01
CA TYR A 176 2.02 11.22 -0.67
C TYR A 176 2.59 12.62 -0.40
N GLU A 177 3.50 12.70 0.54
CA GLU A 177 4.27 13.90 0.82
C GLU A 177 5.73 13.52 1.07
N GLY A 178 6.61 13.96 0.16
CA GLY A 178 8.03 13.66 0.19
C GLY A 178 8.85 14.40 1.26
N LYS A 179 8.23 15.32 2.02
CA LYS A 179 8.91 16.09 3.07
C LYS A 179 9.56 15.24 4.16
N GLU A 180 9.14 13.99 4.28
CA GLU A 180 9.68 13.05 5.27
C GLU A 180 10.98 12.38 4.82
N TYR A 181 11.29 12.45 3.54
CA TYR A 181 12.48 11.88 2.91
C TYR A 181 13.24 13.00 2.23
N PHE A 182 14.50 13.19 2.61
CA PHE A 182 15.36 14.20 2.00
C PHE A 182 16.05 13.57 0.80
N ALA A 183 15.86 14.17 -0.38
CA ALA A 183 16.63 13.81 -1.56
C ALA A 183 18.12 14.05 -1.30
N GLN A 184 18.92 13.04 -1.56
CA GLN A 184 20.37 13.18 -1.59
C GLN A 184 20.83 13.35 -3.03
N GLU A 185 21.78 14.25 -3.24
CA GLU A 185 22.44 14.34 -4.54
C GLU A 185 23.25 13.05 -4.78
N ARG A 186 22.90 12.34 -5.86
CA ARG A 186 23.54 11.07 -6.21
C ARG A 186 24.52 11.27 -7.38
N ASN A 187 25.72 10.72 -7.24
CA ASN A 187 26.71 10.72 -8.29
C ASN A 187 26.50 9.53 -9.23
N PHE A 188 25.57 9.68 -10.17
CA PHE A 188 25.33 8.66 -11.20
C PHE A 188 26.49 8.47 -12.18
N ASP A 189 27.36 9.46 -12.37
CA ASP A 189 28.51 9.35 -13.29
C ASP A 189 29.48 8.22 -12.89
N SER A 190 29.53 7.89 -11.60
CA SER A 190 30.35 6.78 -11.09
C SER A 190 29.81 5.38 -11.43
N TYR A 191 28.53 5.25 -11.85
CA TYR A 191 27.89 3.94 -12.01
C TYR A 191 28.51 3.10 -13.11
N LYS A 192 28.90 3.70 -14.25
CA LYS A 192 29.54 2.98 -15.37
C LYS A 192 30.86 2.29 -15.01
N ASP A 193 31.58 2.83 -14.02
CA ASP A 193 32.87 2.30 -13.57
C ASP A 193 32.79 1.51 -12.27
N LYS A 194 31.62 1.52 -11.64
CA LYS A 194 31.38 0.88 -10.34
C LYS A 194 31.34 -0.63 -10.48
N LYS A 195 32.00 -1.33 -9.55
CA LYS A 195 32.10 -2.80 -9.50
C LYS A 195 31.28 -3.42 -8.39
N GLU A 196 30.59 -2.62 -7.60
CA GLU A 196 29.76 -3.06 -6.50
C GLU A 196 28.51 -2.23 -6.44
N PHE A 197 27.33 -2.89 -6.45
CA PHE A 197 26.02 -2.25 -6.36
C PHE A 197 25.21 -2.79 -5.19
N ASN A 198 24.54 -1.90 -4.47
CA ASN A 198 23.67 -2.19 -3.35
C ASN A 198 22.21 -2.05 -3.77
N PHE A 199 21.41 -3.09 -3.60
CA PHE A 199 20.00 -3.12 -3.94
C PHE A 199 19.14 -3.15 -2.67
N ALA A 200 18.21 -2.21 -2.54
CA ALA A 200 17.14 -2.23 -1.57
C ALA A 200 15.89 -2.85 -2.21
N VAL A 201 15.50 -4.03 -1.75
CA VAL A 201 14.42 -4.80 -2.38
C VAL A 201 13.25 -4.96 -1.41
N TYR A 202 12.13 -4.33 -1.74
CA TYR A 202 10.91 -4.50 -0.95
C TYR A 202 10.26 -5.84 -1.24
N ILE A 203 10.03 -6.64 -0.20
CA ILE A 203 9.47 -7.98 -0.31
C ILE A 203 8.35 -8.20 0.72
N LYS A 204 7.30 -8.88 0.28
CA LYS A 204 6.20 -9.37 1.12
C LYS A 204 5.78 -10.74 0.62
N ASP A 205 5.47 -11.66 1.54
CA ASP A 205 4.97 -13.01 1.20
C ASP A 205 3.49 -12.97 0.79
N VAL A 206 3.20 -12.18 -0.23
CA VAL A 206 1.87 -12.04 -0.85
C VAL A 206 2.00 -11.99 -2.37
N GLY A 207 1.10 -12.62 -3.08
CA GLY A 207 1.15 -12.75 -4.55
C GLY A 207 1.34 -11.43 -5.29
N LYS A 208 0.70 -10.36 -4.82
CA LYS A 208 0.80 -9.01 -5.42
C LYS A 208 2.18 -8.35 -5.35
N ARG A 209 3.16 -8.96 -4.70
CA ARG A 209 4.56 -8.51 -4.60
C ARG A 209 5.54 -9.48 -5.23
N ALA A 210 5.06 -10.58 -5.83
CA ALA A 210 5.86 -11.59 -6.55
C ALA A 210 7.19 -11.99 -5.88
N PRO A 211 7.22 -12.31 -4.56
CA PRO A 211 8.47 -12.41 -3.79
C PRO A 211 9.44 -13.47 -4.34
N TYR A 212 8.93 -14.58 -4.81
CA TYR A 212 9.76 -15.67 -5.32
C TYR A 212 10.31 -15.39 -6.71
N LEU A 213 9.52 -14.70 -7.56
CA LEU A 213 9.94 -14.34 -8.91
C LEU A 213 11.03 -13.25 -8.87
N ILE A 214 10.88 -12.26 -7.98
CA ILE A 214 11.91 -11.24 -7.75
C ILE A 214 13.23 -11.89 -7.30
N GLN A 215 13.18 -12.80 -6.34
CA GLN A 215 14.38 -13.50 -5.86
C GLN A 215 15.05 -14.30 -6.96
N TYR A 216 14.26 -14.98 -7.81
CA TYR A 216 14.79 -15.70 -8.96
C TYR A 216 15.52 -14.77 -9.93
N LEU A 217 14.90 -13.66 -10.34
CA LEU A 217 15.49 -12.68 -11.26
C LEU A 217 16.79 -12.08 -10.69
N LEU A 218 16.76 -11.66 -9.42
CA LEU A 218 17.91 -11.04 -8.76
C LEU A 218 19.05 -12.04 -8.52
N THR A 219 18.75 -13.29 -8.19
CA THR A 219 19.77 -14.33 -8.04
C THR A 219 20.48 -14.61 -9.36
N LYS A 220 19.70 -14.65 -10.46
CA LYS A 220 20.26 -14.82 -11.81
C LYS A 220 21.10 -13.63 -12.23
N LEU A 221 20.61 -12.40 -12.00
CA LEU A 221 21.33 -11.16 -12.26
C LEU A 221 22.66 -11.11 -11.48
N LYS A 222 22.65 -11.45 -10.20
CA LYS A 222 23.84 -11.52 -9.35
C LYS A 222 24.89 -12.47 -9.92
N ASN A 223 24.47 -13.64 -10.39
CA ASN A 223 25.36 -14.63 -10.98
C ASN A 223 25.98 -14.13 -12.29
N ASP A 224 25.20 -13.50 -13.16
CA ASP A 224 25.69 -13.00 -14.44
C ASP A 224 26.59 -11.78 -14.26
N PHE A 225 26.24 -10.85 -13.37
CA PHE A 225 27.11 -9.72 -13.03
C PHE A 225 28.43 -10.15 -12.39
N SER A 226 28.41 -11.23 -11.56
CA SER A 226 29.64 -11.80 -11.00
C SER A 226 30.63 -12.29 -12.07
N LYS A 227 30.12 -12.86 -13.17
CA LYS A 227 30.96 -13.25 -14.33
C LYS A 227 31.61 -12.07 -15.04
N GLU A 228 31.01 -10.88 -14.90
CA GLU A 228 31.52 -9.62 -15.45
C GLU A 228 32.38 -8.84 -14.42
N GLY A 229 32.65 -9.42 -13.27
CA GLY A 229 33.43 -8.79 -12.19
C GLY A 229 32.65 -7.71 -11.44
N ILE A 230 31.32 -7.76 -11.44
CA ILE A 230 30.43 -6.85 -10.73
C ILE A 230 29.78 -7.60 -9.55
N THR A 231 29.85 -7.04 -8.35
CA THR A 231 29.27 -7.57 -7.13
C THR A 231 27.90 -6.94 -6.87
N LEU A 232 26.86 -7.75 -6.63
CA LEU A 232 25.55 -7.28 -6.17
C LEU A 232 25.31 -7.65 -4.71
N ASN A 233 25.10 -6.64 -3.86
CA ASN A 233 24.65 -6.78 -2.48
C ASN A 233 23.15 -6.52 -2.43
N ILE A 234 22.36 -7.55 -2.12
CA ILE A 234 20.91 -7.49 -2.15
C ILE A 234 20.41 -7.54 -0.71
N LYS A 235 19.72 -6.49 -0.28
CA LYS A 235 19.05 -6.40 1.01
C LYS A 235 17.53 -6.41 0.80
N TYR A 236 16.92 -7.52 1.21
CA TYR A 236 15.47 -7.65 1.23
C TYR A 236 14.92 -7.08 2.54
N TYR A 237 13.80 -6.36 2.47
CA TYR A 237 13.15 -5.80 3.65
C TYR A 237 11.63 -5.76 3.50
N GLY A 238 10.92 -5.56 4.62
CA GLY A 238 9.47 -5.43 4.67
C GLY A 238 8.73 -6.68 5.14
N GLU A 239 9.32 -7.87 5.00
CA GLU A 239 8.79 -9.12 5.54
C GLU A 239 9.48 -9.49 6.86
N ASP A 240 8.95 -10.48 7.58
CA ASP A 240 9.57 -11.00 8.81
C ASP A 240 10.97 -11.57 8.51
N LYS A 241 11.92 -11.39 9.45
CA LYS A 241 13.29 -11.89 9.31
C LYS A 241 13.40 -13.41 9.09
N ASN A 242 12.38 -14.16 9.51
CA ASN A 242 12.33 -15.61 9.30
C ASN A 242 11.93 -15.99 7.85
N PHE A 243 11.46 -15.06 7.05
CA PHE A 243 11.21 -15.30 5.63
C PHE A 243 12.54 -15.49 4.91
N LYS A 244 12.73 -16.68 4.33
CA LYS A 244 13.98 -17.03 3.65
C LYS A 244 14.04 -16.35 2.29
N CYS A 245 15.12 -15.61 2.06
CA CYS A 245 15.41 -15.00 0.78
C CYS A 245 16.65 -15.64 0.15
N GLU A 246 16.60 -15.80 -1.18
CA GLU A 246 17.72 -16.29 -1.97
C GLU A 246 18.50 -15.13 -2.59
N GLY A 247 19.79 -15.32 -2.81
CA GLY A 247 20.68 -14.34 -3.45
C GLY A 247 21.07 -13.13 -2.62
N GLY A 248 20.42 -12.88 -1.48
CA GLY A 248 20.64 -11.72 -0.62
C GLY A 248 20.26 -11.96 0.83
N GLU A 249 20.33 -10.89 1.64
CA GLU A 249 20.01 -10.89 3.07
C GLU A 249 18.62 -10.31 3.32
N ASN A 250 17.78 -11.00 4.11
CA ASN A 250 16.53 -10.43 4.63
C ASN A 250 16.80 -9.71 5.96
N ILE A 251 16.76 -8.38 5.92
CA ILE A 251 16.98 -7.53 7.09
C ILE A 251 15.70 -7.26 7.90
N GLY A 252 14.54 -7.74 7.43
CA GLY A 252 13.27 -7.68 8.16
C GLY A 252 12.47 -6.40 7.95
N LYS A 253 11.60 -6.11 8.91
CA LYS A 253 10.81 -4.88 8.94
C LYS A 253 11.65 -3.77 9.55
N LEU A 254 11.66 -2.62 8.89
CA LEU A 254 12.47 -1.47 9.26
C LEU A 254 11.58 -0.31 9.73
N ASN A 255 12.07 0.46 10.68
CA ASN A 255 11.49 1.75 11.03
C ASN A 255 11.91 2.82 10.01
N LYS A 256 11.34 4.02 10.14
CA LYS A 256 11.56 5.12 9.19
C LYS A 256 13.03 5.52 9.03
N ASN A 257 13.78 5.61 10.12
CA ASN A 257 15.20 5.98 10.07
C ASN A 257 16.06 4.89 9.42
N GLU A 258 15.75 3.63 9.70
CA GLU A 258 16.41 2.48 9.09
C GLU A 258 16.10 2.41 7.58
N LEU A 259 14.85 2.71 7.16
CA LEU A 259 14.46 2.80 5.75
C LEU A 259 15.21 3.92 5.05
N LEU A 260 15.26 5.10 5.63
CA LEU A 260 15.99 6.24 5.06
C LEU A 260 17.47 5.92 4.88
N ASN A 261 18.09 5.30 5.89
CA ASN A 261 19.49 4.87 5.79
C ASN A 261 19.70 3.81 4.71
N LEU A 262 18.79 2.82 4.60
CA LEU A 262 18.84 1.79 3.57
C LEU A 262 18.77 2.42 2.16
N TYR A 263 17.80 3.32 1.92
CA TYR A 263 17.64 3.97 0.63
C TYR A 263 18.83 4.85 0.26
N ASN A 264 19.37 5.60 1.22
CA ASN A 264 20.53 6.48 1.01
C ASN A 264 21.82 5.71 0.73
N THR A 265 21.96 4.50 1.23
CA THR A 265 23.14 3.65 1.04
C THR A 265 22.99 2.65 -0.11
N SER A 266 21.84 2.60 -0.76
CA SER A 266 21.59 1.73 -1.92
C SER A 266 21.77 2.48 -3.24
N ASP A 267 22.08 1.74 -4.29
CA ASP A 267 22.24 2.26 -5.66
C ASP A 267 20.95 2.11 -6.47
N PHE A 268 20.19 1.06 -6.20
CA PHE A 268 18.89 0.77 -6.82
C PHE A 268 17.89 0.30 -5.79
N GLY A 269 16.65 0.73 -5.97
CA GLY A 269 15.48 0.16 -5.31
C GLY A 269 14.74 -0.79 -6.24
N LEU A 270 14.09 -1.82 -5.70
CA LEU A 270 13.22 -2.69 -6.48
C LEU A 270 11.92 -2.97 -5.73
N VAL A 271 10.83 -2.79 -6.44
CA VAL A 271 9.46 -3.08 -5.96
C VAL A 271 8.69 -3.78 -7.08
N ALA A 272 7.76 -4.68 -6.73
CA ALA A 272 6.74 -5.15 -7.65
C ALA A 272 5.36 -4.65 -7.20
N SER A 273 4.81 -3.69 -7.93
CA SER A 273 3.51 -3.08 -7.66
C SER A 273 2.45 -3.68 -8.58
N LEU A 274 2.09 -4.98 -8.39
CA LEU A 274 1.27 -5.71 -9.37
C LEU A 274 -0.21 -5.34 -9.35
N THR A 275 -0.83 -5.14 -8.19
CA THR A 275 -2.28 -4.86 -8.08
C THR A 275 -2.58 -3.48 -7.52
N ASN A 276 -1.63 -2.89 -6.81
CA ASN A 276 -1.69 -1.53 -6.31
C ASN A 276 -0.30 -0.93 -6.19
N ILE A 277 -0.21 0.36 -6.33
CA ILE A 277 0.96 1.10 -5.93
C ILE A 277 1.03 1.16 -4.39
N SER A 278 2.22 0.96 -3.81
CA SER A 278 2.45 1.19 -2.38
C SER A 278 3.16 2.51 -2.15
N LEU A 279 3.34 2.90 -0.89
CA LEU A 279 4.14 4.09 -0.55
C LEU A 279 5.63 3.91 -0.89
N VAL A 280 6.08 2.64 -0.99
CA VAL A 280 7.51 2.31 -1.13
C VAL A 280 8.18 2.93 -2.38
N PRO A 281 7.63 2.87 -3.60
CA PRO A 281 8.24 3.53 -4.75
C PRO A 281 8.36 5.05 -4.54
N TYR A 282 7.34 5.69 -3.94
CA TYR A 282 7.38 7.12 -3.63
C TYR A 282 8.49 7.46 -2.66
N GLU A 283 8.64 6.67 -1.59
CA GLU A 283 9.68 6.84 -0.57
C GLU A 283 11.08 6.68 -1.15
N MET A 284 11.30 5.63 -1.94
CA MET A 284 12.56 5.40 -2.62
C MET A 284 12.91 6.55 -3.59
N LEU A 285 11.99 6.93 -4.46
CA LEU A 285 12.19 8.03 -5.42
C LEU A 285 12.41 9.36 -4.72
N ALA A 286 11.73 9.63 -3.59
CA ALA A 286 11.92 10.86 -2.81
C ALA A 286 13.33 10.97 -2.21
N THR A 287 14.04 9.86 -1.97
CA THR A 287 15.46 9.86 -1.58
C THR A 287 16.41 9.96 -2.78
N GLY A 288 15.88 10.12 -3.98
CA GLY A 288 16.67 10.11 -5.21
C GLY A 288 17.15 8.72 -5.64
N LEU A 289 16.68 7.64 -4.99
CA LEU A 289 17.04 6.26 -5.34
C LEU A 289 16.35 5.85 -6.63
N PRO A 290 17.09 5.45 -7.70
CA PRO A 290 16.50 4.89 -8.89
C PRO A 290 15.71 3.61 -8.57
N VAL A 291 14.46 3.56 -8.98
CA VAL A 291 13.57 2.44 -8.71
C VAL A 291 13.41 1.57 -9.93
N ILE A 292 13.41 0.26 -9.72
CA ILE A 292 13.08 -0.77 -10.72
C ILE A 292 11.67 -1.26 -10.40
N GLU A 293 10.78 -1.17 -11.40
CA GLU A 293 9.38 -1.62 -11.36
C GLU A 293 9.05 -2.46 -12.60
N PHE A 294 7.87 -3.07 -12.61
CA PHE A 294 7.48 -4.01 -13.64
C PHE A 294 6.26 -3.54 -14.45
N LYS A 295 6.33 -3.71 -15.78
CA LYS A 295 5.23 -3.40 -16.73
C LYS A 295 3.94 -4.15 -16.43
N GLU A 296 4.05 -5.36 -15.89
CA GLU A 296 2.91 -6.18 -15.51
C GLU A 296 2.18 -5.64 -14.27
N GLY A 297 2.68 -4.55 -13.70
CA GLY A 297 2.16 -3.92 -12.50
C GLY A 297 1.35 -2.65 -12.78
N THR A 298 1.19 -1.87 -11.72
CA THR A 298 0.37 -0.65 -11.71
C THR A 298 1.19 0.64 -11.71
N PHE A 299 2.53 0.56 -11.72
CA PHE A 299 3.40 1.73 -11.58
C PHE A 299 3.12 2.80 -12.63
N GLU A 300 3.01 2.43 -13.91
CA GLU A 300 2.80 3.34 -15.03
C GLU A 300 1.42 4.04 -15.02
N TYR A 301 0.47 3.58 -14.19
CA TYR A 301 -0.80 4.30 -13.99
C TYR A 301 -0.69 5.46 -13.00
N PHE A 302 0.36 5.45 -12.15
CA PHE A 302 0.53 6.44 -11.09
C PHE A 302 1.69 7.39 -11.34
N PHE A 303 2.68 6.97 -12.10
CA PHE A 303 3.88 7.76 -12.38
C PHE A 303 4.00 8.10 -13.85
N PRO A 304 4.46 9.30 -14.19
CA PRO A 304 4.80 9.67 -15.57
C PRO A 304 5.93 8.79 -16.12
N ASP A 305 6.01 8.73 -17.45
CA ASP A 305 7.11 8.09 -18.16
C ASP A 305 8.47 8.64 -17.70
N ASN A 306 9.50 7.81 -17.78
CA ASN A 306 10.86 8.18 -17.41
C ASN A 306 11.05 8.65 -15.95
N THR A 307 10.28 8.10 -15.02
CA THR A 307 10.46 8.32 -13.57
C THR A 307 11.10 7.14 -12.86
N ALA A 308 11.08 5.95 -13.47
CA ALA A 308 11.69 4.72 -12.95
C ALA A 308 12.20 3.84 -14.08
N ILE A 309 12.99 2.83 -13.73
CA ILE A 309 13.40 1.77 -14.64
C ILE A 309 12.26 0.76 -14.72
N VAL A 310 11.47 0.81 -15.78
CA VAL A 310 10.36 -0.11 -16.00
C VAL A 310 10.84 -1.27 -16.87
N THR A 311 10.72 -2.49 -16.36
CA THR A 311 11.13 -3.74 -17.01
C THR A 311 9.98 -4.75 -17.00
N THR A 312 10.20 -5.93 -17.56
CA THR A 312 9.27 -7.05 -17.52
C THR A 312 9.81 -8.19 -16.65
N PHE A 313 8.98 -9.21 -16.40
CA PHE A 313 9.47 -10.43 -15.75
C PHE A 313 10.28 -11.34 -16.68
N ASP A 314 10.45 -10.99 -17.97
CA ASP A 314 11.46 -11.63 -18.81
C ASP A 314 12.86 -11.26 -18.32
N TYR A 315 13.68 -12.28 -18.06
CA TYR A 315 15.00 -12.06 -17.49
C TYR A 315 15.92 -11.25 -18.42
N ASN A 316 15.81 -11.42 -19.73
CA ASN A 316 16.70 -10.72 -20.67
C ASN A 316 16.36 -9.23 -20.71
N ASP A 317 15.06 -8.89 -20.67
CA ASP A 317 14.62 -7.50 -20.53
C ASP A 317 15.09 -6.91 -19.19
N PHE A 318 14.84 -7.61 -18.08
CA PHE A 318 15.28 -7.21 -16.74
C PHE A 318 16.79 -6.94 -16.68
N TYR A 319 17.60 -7.86 -17.19
CA TYR A 319 19.06 -7.69 -17.25
C TYR A 319 19.46 -6.48 -18.11
N ASN A 320 18.90 -6.37 -19.32
CA ASN A 320 19.25 -5.34 -20.28
C ASN A 320 18.86 -3.94 -19.77
N GLN A 321 17.67 -3.78 -19.17
CA GLN A 321 17.23 -2.50 -18.60
C GLN A 321 18.18 -2.03 -17.49
N ILE A 322 18.57 -2.92 -16.57
CA ILE A 322 19.50 -2.57 -15.49
C ILE A 322 20.89 -2.21 -16.07
N LYS A 323 21.39 -3.04 -16.98
CA LYS A 323 22.71 -2.83 -17.61
C LYS A 323 22.78 -1.52 -18.40
N GLU A 324 21.74 -1.22 -19.18
CA GLU A 324 21.63 0.02 -19.94
C GLU A 324 21.69 1.24 -19.01
N ASN A 325 20.92 1.21 -17.89
CA ASN A 325 20.88 2.33 -16.96
C ASN A 325 22.20 2.50 -16.19
N ILE A 326 22.92 1.40 -15.86
CA ILE A 326 24.27 1.47 -15.28
C ILE A 326 25.23 2.16 -16.26
N ASN A 327 25.16 1.83 -17.54
CA ASN A 327 26.06 2.35 -18.58
C ASN A 327 25.66 3.75 -19.07
N ASN A 328 24.47 4.25 -18.73
CA ASN A 328 23.97 5.55 -19.15
C ASN A 328 23.60 6.46 -17.97
N PRO A 329 24.58 7.07 -17.29
CA PRO A 329 24.33 7.95 -16.14
C PRO A 329 23.40 9.14 -16.45
N ASN A 330 23.38 9.63 -17.68
CA ASN A 330 22.53 10.75 -18.06
C ASN A 330 21.04 10.35 -18.03
N LYS A 331 20.72 9.12 -18.42
CA LYS A 331 19.36 8.58 -18.32
C LYS A 331 18.89 8.51 -16.86
N LEU A 332 19.78 8.09 -15.94
CA LEU A 332 19.48 8.07 -14.50
C LEU A 332 19.30 9.48 -13.93
N LYS A 333 20.11 10.47 -14.35
CA LYS A 333 19.95 11.88 -13.93
C LYS A 333 18.61 12.45 -14.38
N GLU A 334 18.24 12.23 -15.63
CA GLU A 334 16.95 12.69 -16.17
C GLU A 334 15.78 12.03 -15.44
N MET A 335 15.82 10.71 -15.26
CA MET A 335 14.81 9.95 -14.52
C MET A 335 14.66 10.46 -13.09
N ASN A 336 15.76 10.71 -12.38
CA ASN A 336 15.76 11.27 -11.04
C ASN A 336 15.12 12.66 -11.01
N LYS A 337 15.47 13.54 -11.97
CA LYS A 337 14.86 14.86 -12.10
C LYS A 337 13.36 14.77 -12.31
N ASN A 338 12.90 13.93 -13.25
CA ASN A 338 11.48 13.76 -13.57
C ASN A 338 10.70 13.24 -12.36
N SER A 339 11.24 12.26 -11.63
CA SER A 339 10.58 11.72 -10.43
C SER A 339 10.50 12.77 -9.31
N MET A 340 11.55 13.56 -9.08
CA MET A 340 11.53 14.62 -8.07
C MET A 340 10.56 15.74 -8.43
N GLU A 341 10.48 16.14 -9.69
CA GLU A 341 9.51 17.12 -10.18
C GLU A 341 8.07 16.63 -9.96
N TYR A 342 7.78 15.39 -10.35
CA TYR A 342 6.47 14.78 -10.10
C TYR A 342 6.11 14.74 -8.60
N LEU A 343 7.01 14.25 -7.76
CA LEU A 343 6.78 14.12 -6.32
C LEU A 343 6.58 15.47 -5.64
N SER A 344 7.22 16.54 -6.13
CA SER A 344 7.05 17.89 -5.58
C SER A 344 5.63 18.44 -5.74
N GLY A 345 4.89 17.94 -6.74
CA GLY A 345 3.49 18.28 -6.99
C GLY A 345 2.48 17.52 -6.11
N LEU A 346 2.94 16.55 -5.32
CA LEU A 346 2.08 15.72 -4.45
C LEU A 346 2.08 16.29 -3.02
N SER A 347 0.92 16.28 -2.36
CA SER A 347 0.82 16.59 -0.94
C SER A 347 -0.47 16.03 -0.34
N TRP A 348 -0.45 15.78 0.96
CA TRP A 348 -1.66 15.42 1.71
C TRP A 348 -2.69 16.56 1.73
N GLU A 349 -2.22 17.80 1.73
CA GLU A 349 -3.06 18.99 1.67
C GLU A 349 -3.91 18.99 0.38
N LYS A 350 -3.26 18.84 -0.78
CA LYS A 350 -3.92 18.75 -2.08
C LYS A 350 -4.94 17.61 -2.14
N THR A 351 -4.53 16.41 -1.73
CA THR A 351 -5.41 15.24 -1.71
C THR A 351 -6.64 15.48 -0.82
N THR A 352 -6.44 16.11 0.33
CA THR A 352 -7.54 16.43 1.26
C THR A 352 -8.46 17.49 0.71
N GLU A 353 -7.94 18.49 0.00
CA GLU A 353 -8.78 19.49 -0.69
C GLU A 353 -9.65 18.84 -1.78
N GLU A 354 -9.08 17.92 -2.55
CA GLU A 354 -9.83 17.14 -3.53
C GLU A 354 -10.93 16.29 -2.86
N PHE A 355 -10.61 15.66 -1.74
CA PHE A 355 -11.58 14.91 -0.96
C PHE A 355 -12.71 15.80 -0.41
N ILE A 356 -12.40 17.00 0.06
CA ILE A 356 -13.42 17.96 0.52
C ILE A 356 -14.33 18.39 -0.63
N LYS A 357 -13.81 18.60 -1.84
CA LYS A 357 -14.64 18.88 -3.02
C LYS A 357 -15.62 17.74 -3.30
N ILE A 358 -15.23 16.48 -3.05
CA ILE A 358 -16.15 15.32 -3.16
C ILE A 358 -17.23 15.41 -2.09
N LEU A 359 -16.91 15.78 -0.85
CA LEU A 359 -17.92 15.98 0.20
C LEU A 359 -18.91 17.12 -0.16
N ASP A 360 -18.42 18.18 -0.80
CA ASP A 360 -19.30 19.27 -1.27
C ASP A 360 -20.22 18.81 -2.43
N LYS A 361 -19.73 17.96 -3.34
CA LYS A 361 -20.57 17.29 -4.34
C LYS A 361 -21.65 16.41 -3.68
N VAL A 362 -21.33 15.69 -2.60
CA VAL A 362 -22.31 14.92 -1.83
C VAL A 362 -23.42 15.83 -1.31
N LYS A 363 -23.08 16.99 -0.72
CA LYS A 363 -24.08 17.97 -0.23
C LYS A 363 -24.98 18.51 -1.35
N SER A 364 -24.47 18.65 -2.57
CA SER A 364 -25.22 19.18 -3.71
C SER A 364 -26.22 18.19 -4.31
N ARG A 365 -26.11 16.89 -4.03
CA ARG A 365 -27.00 15.82 -4.48
C ARG A 365 -28.39 15.82 -3.81
N LYS A 366 -28.85 16.96 -3.28
CA LYS A 366 -30.19 17.10 -2.71
C LYS A 366 -31.25 16.91 -3.80
N GLY A 367 -31.88 15.70 -3.84
CA GLY A 367 -33.10 15.50 -4.61
C GLY A 367 -33.04 14.50 -5.76
N GLU A 368 -32.06 13.59 -5.82
CA GLU A 368 -32.10 12.40 -6.68
C GLU A 368 -32.66 11.17 -5.97
#